data_b652dbbab14a0d7c5db356073d300b1f
#
_entry.id   b652dbbab14a0d7c5db356073d300b1f
#
_cell.length_a   1.000
_cell.length_b   1.000
_cell.length_c   1.000
_cell.angle_alpha   90.00
_cell.angle_beta   90.00
_cell.angle_gamma   90.00
#
_symmetry.space_group_name_H-M   'P 1'
#
loop_
_entity.id
_entity.type
_entity.pdbx_description
1 polymer ?
#
loop_
_entity_poly.entity_id
_entity_poly.type
_entity_poly.pdbx_seq_one_letter_code
_entity_poly.pdbx_strand_id
1 'polypeptide(L)'
;MTDRYNHLTPDDRARTAARAPVADGTLVTLIGPAGSGKTTFTWALDSREVVSLDELRALVTGGNAGDQSATAEAVQIQNLLIDARLSRGRTLYLDSTNVEAKVRAQLVERARRHGRPLLAIVFTTPLEVCLRRNAERPANRRVPDDVLRRQHQLAADAVPVLPGEGFDDVRLCPSVS
;
A
#
# COMPACT_ATOMS: atom_id res chain seq x y z
N MET A 1 26.06 -12.76 22.70
CA MET A 1 25.48 -12.31 21.43
C MET A 1 24.75 -11.00 21.75
N THR A 2 25.45 -9.87 21.59
CA THR A 2 24.98 -8.56 22.05
C THR A 2 23.83 -8.08 21.15
N ASP A 3 22.73 -7.76 21.76
CA ASP A 3 21.48 -7.32 21.15
C ASP A 3 21.71 -6.03 20.32
N ARG A 4 21.93 -6.17 19.02
CA ARG A 4 22.17 -5.09 18.05
C ARG A 4 20.97 -4.14 17.88
N TYR A 5 19.83 -4.45 18.51
CA TYR A 5 18.57 -3.75 18.33
C TYR A 5 18.13 -2.92 19.53
N ASN A 6 18.92 -2.90 20.61
CA ASN A 6 18.51 -2.26 21.87
C ASN A 6 18.53 -0.71 21.84
N HIS A 7 19.07 -0.10 20.76
CA HIS A 7 19.12 1.34 20.54
C HIS A 7 18.02 1.86 19.57
N LEU A 8 17.23 0.96 18.99
CA LEU A 8 16.17 1.37 18.06
C LEU A 8 14.96 1.92 18.79
N THR A 9 14.41 3.03 18.28
CA THR A 9 13.14 3.57 18.76
C THR A 9 11.98 2.59 18.45
N PRO A 10 10.82 2.72 19.10
CA PRO A 10 9.64 1.95 18.74
C PRO A 10 9.29 2.05 17.25
N ASP A 11 9.44 3.25 16.66
CA ASP A 11 9.20 3.49 15.25
C ASP A 11 10.22 2.80 14.35
N ASP A 12 11.51 2.74 14.74
CA ASP A 12 12.53 2.01 13.99
C ASP A 12 12.25 0.51 13.97
N ARG A 13 11.81 -0.04 15.11
CA ARG A 13 11.42 -1.45 15.21
C ARG A 13 10.21 -1.75 14.34
N ALA A 14 9.19 -0.88 14.35
CA ALA A 14 8.00 -1.04 13.51
C ALA A 14 8.35 -0.96 12.03
N ARG A 15 9.22 -0.03 11.60
CA ARG A 15 9.70 0.06 10.21
C ARG A 15 10.46 -1.20 9.78
N THR A 16 11.31 -1.72 10.66
CA THR A 16 12.06 -2.97 10.41
C THR A 16 11.10 -4.15 10.28
N ALA A 17 10.11 -4.24 11.18
CA ALA A 17 9.09 -5.29 11.12
C ALA A 17 8.23 -5.20 9.86
N ALA A 18 7.87 -3.97 9.42
CA ALA A 18 7.12 -3.78 8.18
C ALA A 18 7.87 -4.29 6.95
N ARG A 19 9.22 -4.27 6.98
CA ARG A 19 10.10 -4.76 5.90
C ARG A 19 10.56 -6.20 6.08
N ALA A 20 10.11 -6.89 7.12
CA ALA A 20 10.45 -8.30 7.32
C ALA A 20 10.00 -9.14 6.10
N PRO A 21 10.76 -10.17 5.73
CA PRO A 21 10.40 -11.05 4.62
C PRO A 21 8.97 -11.57 4.72
N VAL A 22 8.35 -11.78 3.60
CA VAL A 22 7.02 -12.38 3.47
C VAL A 22 7.12 -13.74 2.81
N ALA A 23 6.15 -14.61 3.06
CA ALA A 23 6.08 -15.91 2.41
C ALA A 23 5.87 -15.76 0.90
N ASP A 24 6.39 -16.69 0.12
CA ASP A 24 6.18 -16.70 -1.33
C ASP A 24 4.69 -16.75 -1.68
N GLY A 25 4.31 -15.98 -2.68
CA GLY A 25 2.92 -15.89 -3.12
C GLY A 25 2.01 -15.04 -2.24
N THR A 26 2.57 -14.26 -1.29
CA THR A 26 1.78 -13.34 -0.48
C THR A 26 1.29 -12.15 -1.31
N LEU A 27 0.00 -11.81 -1.14
CA LEU A 27 -0.53 -10.52 -1.57
C LEU A 27 -0.30 -9.49 -0.46
N VAL A 28 0.58 -8.53 -0.71
CA VAL A 28 0.89 -7.44 0.24
C VAL A 28 0.14 -6.19 -0.16
N THR A 29 -0.75 -5.73 0.71
CA THR A 29 -1.56 -4.54 0.51
C THR A 29 -0.97 -3.38 1.31
N LEU A 30 -0.47 -2.34 0.61
CA LEU A 30 -0.03 -1.12 1.26
C LEU A 30 -1.25 -0.23 1.53
N ILE A 31 -1.45 0.17 2.78
CA ILE A 31 -2.62 0.97 3.21
C ILE A 31 -2.13 2.30 3.76
N GLY A 32 -2.66 3.40 3.23
CA GLY A 32 -2.31 4.74 3.73
C GLY A 32 -2.66 5.85 2.73
N PRO A 33 -2.73 7.10 3.21
CA PRO A 33 -3.08 8.25 2.39
C PRO A 33 -2.01 8.60 1.36
N ALA A 34 -2.31 9.50 0.47
CA ALA A 34 -1.31 10.15 -0.37
C ALA A 34 -0.22 10.80 0.53
N GLY A 35 1.05 10.75 0.11
CA GLY A 35 2.16 11.30 0.91
C GLY A 35 2.62 10.45 2.10
N SER A 36 2.00 9.30 2.38
CA SER A 36 2.37 8.46 3.54
C SER A 36 3.68 7.69 3.38
N GLY A 37 4.26 7.61 2.18
CA GLY A 37 5.54 6.94 1.93
C GLY A 37 5.46 5.55 1.31
N LYS A 38 4.27 5.10 0.86
CA LYS A 38 4.10 3.80 0.20
C LYS A 38 5.06 3.59 -0.97
N THR A 39 5.09 4.51 -1.92
CA THR A 39 5.96 4.43 -3.10
C THR A 39 7.44 4.44 -2.73
N THR A 40 7.85 5.23 -1.72
CA THR A 40 9.22 5.19 -1.18
C THR A 40 9.56 3.83 -0.56
N PHE A 41 8.57 3.20 0.08
CA PHE A 41 8.73 1.85 0.60
C PHE A 41 8.99 0.84 -0.52
N THR A 42 8.26 0.94 -1.64
CA THR A 42 8.38 0.01 -2.76
C THR A 42 9.66 0.17 -3.58
N TRP A 43 10.35 1.31 -3.51
CA TRP A 43 11.64 1.50 -4.21
C TRP A 43 12.75 0.53 -3.77
N ALA A 44 12.64 -0.04 -2.59
CA ALA A 44 13.59 -1.04 -2.08
C ALA A 44 13.21 -2.49 -2.44
N LEU A 45 12.10 -2.68 -3.15
CA LEU A 45 11.60 -3.98 -3.59
C LEU A 45 11.98 -4.24 -5.06
N ASP A 46 11.91 -5.51 -5.47
CA ASP A 46 11.97 -5.84 -6.89
C ASP A 46 10.75 -5.22 -7.61
N SER A 47 11.01 -4.36 -8.59
CA SER A 47 9.94 -3.70 -9.34
C SER A 47 8.95 -4.68 -10.00
N ARG A 48 9.39 -5.91 -10.27
CA ARG A 48 8.54 -6.98 -10.80
C ARG A 48 7.49 -7.47 -9.80
N GLU A 49 7.70 -7.24 -8.50
CA GLU A 49 6.74 -7.58 -7.44
C GLU A 49 5.78 -6.43 -7.12
N VAL A 50 6.02 -5.24 -7.62
CA VAL A 50 5.18 -4.06 -7.35
C VAL A 50 4.15 -3.87 -8.45
N VAL A 51 2.91 -3.55 -8.05
CA VAL A 51 1.85 -3.09 -8.95
C VAL A 51 1.32 -1.77 -8.40
N SER A 52 1.64 -0.69 -9.11
CA SER A 52 1.22 0.67 -8.77
C SER A 52 0.03 1.08 -9.63
N LEU A 53 -1.06 1.51 -8.98
CA LEU A 53 -2.22 2.02 -9.70
C LEU A 53 -1.91 3.31 -10.46
N ASP A 54 -1.00 4.14 -9.94
CA ASP A 54 -0.54 5.36 -10.62
C ASP A 54 0.22 5.02 -11.91
N GLU A 55 1.09 4.00 -11.88
CA GLU A 55 1.82 3.54 -13.07
C GLU A 55 0.87 2.92 -14.10
N LEU A 56 -0.13 2.18 -13.66
CA LEU A 56 -1.14 1.64 -14.56
C LEU A 56 -1.98 2.73 -15.21
N ARG A 57 -2.34 3.81 -14.47
CA ARG A 57 -2.97 4.99 -15.09
C ARG A 57 -2.06 5.64 -16.13
N ALA A 58 -0.78 5.81 -15.82
CA ALA A 58 0.18 6.34 -16.78
C ALA A 58 0.28 5.46 -18.03
N LEU A 59 0.26 4.14 -17.88
CA LEU A 59 0.28 3.19 -19.00
C LEU A 59 -0.95 3.36 -19.90
N VAL A 60 -2.14 3.48 -19.31
CA VAL A 60 -3.41 3.66 -20.06
C VAL A 60 -3.45 4.99 -20.79
N THR A 61 -2.93 6.06 -20.17
CA THR A 61 -3.05 7.44 -20.69
C THR A 61 -1.85 7.90 -21.52
N GLY A 62 -0.85 7.03 -21.73
CA GLY A 62 0.36 7.41 -22.45
C GLY A 62 1.27 8.35 -21.67
N GLY A 63 1.28 8.28 -20.31
CA GLY A 63 2.24 8.96 -19.45
C GLY A 63 1.66 9.81 -18.31
N ASN A 64 0.34 9.99 -18.22
CA ASN A 64 -0.27 10.81 -17.17
C ASN A 64 -0.78 9.96 -15.99
N ALA A 65 0.07 9.71 -14.98
CA ALA A 65 -0.28 8.99 -13.76
C ALA A 65 -1.36 9.67 -12.90
N GLY A 66 -1.55 10.99 -13.07
CA GLY A 66 -2.53 11.79 -12.35
C GLY A 66 -3.94 11.77 -12.95
N ASP A 67 -4.09 11.20 -14.13
CA ASP A 67 -5.39 11.16 -14.83
C ASP A 67 -6.35 10.18 -14.16
N GLN A 68 -7.27 10.73 -13.37
CA GLN A 68 -8.26 9.95 -12.64
C GLN A 68 -9.33 9.34 -13.55
N SER A 69 -9.52 9.84 -14.78
CA SER A 69 -10.48 9.30 -15.75
C SER A 69 -10.15 7.88 -16.18
N ALA A 70 -8.84 7.51 -16.17
CA ALA A 70 -8.35 6.17 -16.49
C ALA A 70 -8.33 5.19 -15.30
N THR A 71 -8.92 5.59 -14.15
CA THR A 71 -8.87 4.74 -12.95
C THR A 71 -9.60 3.40 -13.13
N ALA A 72 -10.72 3.39 -13.84
CA ALA A 72 -11.50 2.17 -14.05
C ALA A 72 -10.70 1.12 -14.85
N GLU A 73 -10.03 1.54 -15.92
CA GLU A 73 -9.19 0.68 -16.77
C GLU A 73 -7.95 0.22 -16.00
N ALA A 74 -7.29 1.13 -15.27
CA ALA A 74 -6.14 0.80 -14.45
C ALA A 74 -6.48 -0.24 -13.36
N VAL A 75 -7.65 -0.14 -12.73
CA VAL A 75 -8.14 -1.13 -11.75
C VAL A 75 -8.41 -2.48 -12.42
N GLN A 76 -8.96 -2.52 -13.63
CA GLN A 76 -9.16 -3.77 -14.37
C GLN A 76 -7.82 -4.47 -14.65
N ILE A 77 -6.82 -3.71 -15.13
CA ILE A 77 -5.46 -4.24 -15.38
C ILE A 77 -4.83 -4.72 -14.06
N GLN A 78 -4.94 -3.92 -12.98
CA GLN A 78 -4.46 -4.30 -11.66
C GLN A 78 -5.07 -5.64 -11.21
N ASN A 79 -6.37 -5.79 -11.33
CA ASN A 79 -7.08 -7.01 -10.96
C ASN A 79 -6.62 -8.23 -11.75
N LEU A 80 -6.40 -8.08 -13.06
CA LEU A 80 -5.87 -9.13 -13.93
C LEU A 80 -4.46 -9.56 -13.50
N LEU A 81 -3.59 -8.58 -13.20
CA LEU A 81 -2.23 -8.83 -12.72
C LEU A 81 -2.22 -9.55 -11.36
N ILE A 82 -3.12 -9.15 -10.43
CA ILE A 82 -3.27 -9.82 -9.14
C ILE A 82 -3.61 -11.30 -9.37
N ASP A 83 -4.68 -11.59 -10.10
CA ASP A 83 -5.13 -12.97 -10.33
C ASP A 83 -4.06 -13.80 -11.07
N ALA A 84 -3.41 -13.23 -12.09
CA ALA A 84 -2.37 -13.90 -12.85
C ALA A 84 -1.12 -14.22 -12.03
N ARG A 85 -0.74 -13.37 -11.07
CA ARG A 85 0.43 -13.58 -10.21
C ARG A 85 0.13 -14.54 -9.06
N LEU A 86 -1.02 -14.36 -8.40
CA LEU A 86 -1.43 -15.22 -7.30
C LEU A 86 -1.63 -16.67 -7.77
N SER A 87 -2.21 -16.89 -8.94
CA SER A 87 -2.34 -18.24 -9.52
C SER A 87 -1.00 -18.94 -9.75
N ARG A 88 0.08 -18.16 -9.93
CA ARG A 88 1.46 -18.67 -10.13
C ARG A 88 2.29 -18.70 -8.82
N GLY A 89 1.69 -18.36 -7.68
CA GLY A 89 2.40 -18.29 -6.40
C GLY A 89 3.44 -17.17 -6.34
N ARG A 90 3.24 -16.07 -7.06
CA ARG A 90 4.16 -14.93 -7.05
C ARG A 90 3.72 -13.89 -6.04
N THR A 91 4.65 -13.45 -5.21
CA THR A 91 4.48 -12.33 -4.29
C THR A 91 4.20 -11.05 -5.05
N LEU A 92 3.37 -10.19 -4.46
CA LEU A 92 2.88 -8.99 -5.12
C LEU A 92 2.58 -7.90 -4.09
N TYR A 93 3.13 -6.71 -4.29
CA TYR A 93 2.89 -5.51 -3.48
C TYR A 93 2.00 -4.54 -4.23
N LEU A 94 0.86 -4.16 -3.62
CA LEU A 94 -0.08 -3.20 -4.21
C LEU A 94 0.21 -1.79 -3.71
N ASP A 95 0.80 -0.95 -4.55
CA ASP A 95 1.03 0.47 -4.28
C ASP A 95 -0.18 1.31 -4.70
N SER A 96 -1.19 1.30 -3.86
CA SER A 96 -2.40 2.10 -3.93
C SER A 96 -2.78 2.56 -2.52
N THR A 97 -3.77 3.45 -2.38
CA THR A 97 -4.19 3.90 -1.03
C THR A 97 -4.83 2.79 -0.20
N ASN A 98 -5.65 1.94 -0.82
CA ASN A 98 -6.35 0.78 -0.24
C ASN A 98 -7.08 1.07 1.08
N VAL A 99 -7.46 2.33 1.32
CA VAL A 99 -8.07 2.78 2.58
C VAL A 99 -9.55 2.43 2.68
N GLU A 100 -10.22 2.20 1.56
CA GLU A 100 -11.63 1.88 1.52
C GLU A 100 -11.87 0.39 1.84
N ALA A 101 -12.74 0.10 2.81
CA ALA A 101 -13.07 -1.27 3.22
C ALA A 101 -13.57 -2.14 2.05
N LYS A 102 -14.35 -1.54 1.12
CA LYS A 102 -14.84 -2.23 -0.07
C LYS A 102 -13.69 -2.72 -0.96
N VAL A 103 -12.64 -1.92 -1.13
CA VAL A 103 -11.46 -2.31 -1.92
C VAL A 103 -10.73 -3.45 -1.22
N ARG A 104 -10.51 -3.35 0.10
CA ARG A 104 -9.86 -4.39 0.88
C ARG A 104 -10.63 -5.72 0.85
N ALA A 105 -11.97 -5.68 0.95
CA ALA A 105 -12.80 -6.88 0.85
C ALA A 105 -12.60 -7.62 -0.48
N GLN A 106 -12.44 -6.91 -1.60
CA GLN A 106 -12.14 -7.52 -2.91
C GLN A 106 -10.75 -8.17 -2.93
N LEU A 107 -9.75 -7.58 -2.25
CA LEU A 107 -8.41 -8.16 -2.15
C LEU A 107 -8.40 -9.41 -1.28
N VAL A 108 -9.14 -9.40 -0.18
CA VAL A 108 -9.35 -10.57 0.69
C VAL A 108 -9.98 -11.73 -0.12
N GLU A 109 -11.05 -11.45 -0.87
CA GLU A 109 -11.70 -12.45 -1.71
C GLU A 109 -10.74 -13.06 -2.74
N ARG A 110 -9.91 -12.22 -3.40
CA ARG A 110 -8.93 -12.69 -4.39
C ARG A 110 -7.85 -13.56 -3.74
N ALA A 111 -7.26 -13.13 -2.63
CA ALA A 111 -6.25 -13.91 -1.91
C ALA A 111 -6.82 -15.28 -1.51
N ARG A 112 -8.03 -15.31 -0.94
CA ARG A 112 -8.73 -16.55 -0.56
C ARG A 112 -9.01 -17.46 -1.75
N ARG A 113 -9.49 -16.91 -2.87
CA ARG A 113 -9.76 -17.67 -4.10
C ARG A 113 -8.53 -18.40 -4.61
N HIS A 114 -7.35 -17.79 -4.47
CA HIS A 114 -6.09 -18.39 -4.88
C HIS A 114 -5.37 -19.16 -3.75
N GLY A 115 -5.94 -19.23 -2.54
CA GLY A 115 -5.32 -19.87 -1.38
C GLY A 115 -3.98 -19.23 -1.00
N ARG A 116 -3.87 -17.89 -1.07
CA ARG A 116 -2.64 -17.15 -0.84
C ARG A 116 -2.72 -16.29 0.42
N PRO A 117 -1.59 -16.16 1.15
CA PRO A 117 -1.53 -15.27 2.29
C PRO A 117 -1.80 -13.82 1.89
N LEU A 118 -2.45 -13.08 2.76
CA LEU A 118 -2.76 -11.66 2.60
C LEU A 118 -2.18 -10.86 3.78
N LEU A 119 -1.29 -9.93 3.48
CA LEU A 119 -0.63 -9.05 4.45
C LEU A 119 -1.06 -7.60 4.23
N ALA A 120 -1.37 -6.88 5.31
CA ALA A 120 -1.51 -5.42 5.31
C ALA A 120 -0.25 -4.76 5.87
N ILE A 121 0.28 -3.76 5.16
CA ILE A 121 1.26 -2.81 5.70
C ILE A 121 0.59 -1.45 5.78
N VAL A 122 0.30 -0.99 7.00
CA VAL A 122 -0.39 0.28 7.25
C VAL A 122 0.61 1.37 7.55
N PHE A 123 0.59 2.41 6.74
CA PHE A 123 1.45 3.58 6.92
C PHE A 123 0.81 4.55 7.90
N THR A 124 1.43 4.71 9.07
CA THR A 124 0.95 5.54 10.18
C THR A 124 1.61 6.93 10.19
N THR A 125 1.95 7.44 9.01
CA THR A 125 2.55 8.77 8.83
C THR A 125 1.59 9.86 9.32
N PRO A 126 2.05 10.82 10.16
CA PRO A 126 1.21 11.90 10.63
C PRO A 126 0.59 12.73 9.49
N LEU A 127 -0.64 13.19 9.69
CA LEU A 127 -1.40 13.94 8.68
C LEU A 127 -0.62 15.14 8.14
N GLU A 128 0.00 15.92 9.04
CA GLU A 128 0.76 17.13 8.65
C GLU A 128 1.94 16.81 7.72
N VAL A 129 2.58 15.65 7.93
CA VAL A 129 3.65 15.18 7.05
C VAL A 129 3.10 14.79 5.69
N CYS A 130 1.94 14.12 5.67
CA CYS A 130 1.27 13.75 4.41
C CYS A 130 0.85 14.99 3.61
N LEU A 131 0.27 16.00 4.27
CA LEU A 131 -0.15 17.26 3.65
C LEU A 131 1.05 18.01 3.06
N ARG A 132 2.14 18.17 3.83
CA ARG A 132 3.36 18.83 3.35
C ARG A 132 3.92 18.12 2.12
N ARG A 133 4.09 16.80 2.17
CA ARG A 133 4.59 16.01 1.03
C ARG A 133 3.65 16.06 -0.19
N ASN A 134 2.35 16.13 0.04
CA ASN A 134 1.38 16.28 -1.04
C ASN A 134 1.47 17.65 -1.71
N ALA A 135 1.71 18.72 -0.97
CA ALA A 135 1.91 20.07 -1.52
C ALA A 135 3.15 20.19 -2.41
N GLU A 136 4.18 19.37 -2.15
CA GLU A 136 5.42 19.31 -2.94
C GLU A 136 5.26 18.52 -4.26
N ARG A 137 4.15 17.79 -4.45
CA ARG A 137 3.91 17.03 -5.68
C ARG A 137 3.62 17.93 -6.87
N PRO A 138 3.91 17.46 -8.11
CA PRO A 138 3.41 18.11 -9.32
C PRO A 138 1.89 18.28 -9.26
N ALA A 139 1.39 19.40 -9.80
CA ALA A 139 -0.02 19.79 -9.69
C ALA A 139 -0.99 18.70 -10.14
N ASN A 140 -0.68 17.99 -11.22
CA ASN A 140 -1.50 16.88 -11.76
C ASN A 140 -1.51 15.62 -10.88
N ARG A 141 -0.66 15.54 -9.84
CA ARG A 141 -0.58 14.43 -8.88
C ARG A 141 -0.98 14.82 -7.46
N ARG A 142 -1.34 16.09 -7.25
CA ARG A 142 -1.81 16.54 -5.93
C ARG A 142 -3.21 16.04 -5.68
N VAL A 143 -3.41 15.50 -4.49
CA VAL A 143 -4.71 15.12 -3.98
C VAL A 143 -5.29 16.33 -3.23
N PRO A 144 -6.57 16.69 -3.41
CA PRO A 144 -7.22 17.73 -2.60
C PRO A 144 -7.09 17.42 -1.10
N ASP A 145 -6.89 18.46 -0.29
CA ASP A 145 -6.57 18.30 1.13
C ASP A 145 -7.70 17.62 1.93
N ASP A 146 -8.95 17.88 1.59
CA ASP A 146 -10.12 17.22 2.18
C ASP A 146 -10.14 15.73 1.87
N VAL A 147 -9.82 15.34 0.64
CA VAL A 147 -9.70 13.94 0.22
C VAL A 147 -8.54 13.27 0.95
N LEU A 148 -7.39 13.95 1.08
CA LEU A 148 -6.24 13.42 1.81
C LEU A 148 -6.55 13.23 3.30
N ARG A 149 -7.21 14.20 3.95
CA ARG A 149 -7.66 14.08 5.34
C ARG A 149 -8.60 12.88 5.53
N ARG A 150 -9.54 12.70 4.60
CA ARG A 150 -10.43 11.53 4.61
C ARG A 150 -9.66 10.24 4.45
N GLN A 151 -8.71 10.16 3.51
CA GLN A 151 -7.86 8.97 3.33
C GLN A 151 -7.06 8.66 4.61
N HIS A 152 -6.54 9.69 5.28
CA HIS A 152 -5.79 9.53 6.53
C HIS A 152 -6.67 8.95 7.64
N GLN A 153 -7.89 9.48 7.81
CA GLN A 153 -8.86 8.97 8.80
C GLN A 153 -9.21 7.51 8.50
N LEU A 154 -9.56 7.19 7.25
CA LEU A 154 -9.91 5.84 6.84
C LEU A 154 -8.74 4.83 7.06
N ALA A 155 -7.50 5.28 6.87
CA ALA A 155 -6.33 4.44 7.15
C ALA A 155 -6.17 4.18 8.66
N ALA A 156 -6.40 5.19 9.50
CA ALA A 156 -6.36 5.03 10.96
C ALA A 156 -7.49 4.11 11.46
N ASP A 157 -8.71 4.29 10.95
CA ASP A 157 -9.88 3.47 11.30
C ASP A 157 -9.73 2.02 10.84
N ALA A 158 -8.95 1.76 9.80
CA ALA A 158 -8.68 0.42 9.30
C ALA A 158 -7.86 -0.42 10.29
N VAL A 159 -6.90 0.17 11.01
CA VAL A 159 -5.95 -0.57 11.87
C VAL A 159 -6.63 -1.59 12.79
N PRO A 160 -7.62 -1.20 13.62
CA PRO A 160 -8.25 -2.15 14.56
C PRO A 160 -9.15 -3.20 13.90
N VAL A 161 -9.60 -2.98 12.66
CA VAL A 161 -10.55 -3.88 12.00
C VAL A 161 -9.92 -4.84 10.99
N LEU A 162 -8.71 -4.55 10.50
CA LEU A 162 -8.01 -5.37 9.51
C LEU A 162 -7.91 -6.86 9.88
N PRO A 163 -7.60 -7.26 11.14
CA PRO A 163 -7.57 -8.68 11.50
C PRO A 163 -8.94 -9.37 11.31
N GLY A 164 -10.03 -8.64 11.56
CA GLY A 164 -11.39 -9.14 11.36
C GLY A 164 -11.85 -9.12 9.89
N GLU A 165 -11.22 -8.32 9.03
CA GLU A 165 -11.50 -8.28 7.59
C GLU A 165 -10.94 -9.50 6.84
N GLY A 166 -10.00 -10.24 7.44
CA GLY A 166 -9.43 -11.47 6.88
C GLY A 166 -8.00 -11.32 6.34
N PHE A 167 -7.26 -10.34 6.84
CA PHE A 167 -5.81 -10.27 6.68
C PHE A 167 -5.13 -11.25 7.63
N ASP A 168 -4.16 -12.01 7.13
CA ASP A 168 -3.42 -13.01 7.92
C ASP A 168 -2.36 -12.36 8.81
N ASP A 169 -1.83 -11.19 8.41
CA ASP A 169 -0.87 -10.40 9.19
C ASP A 169 -1.08 -8.90 8.93
N VAL A 170 -0.84 -8.08 9.94
CA VAL A 170 -0.94 -6.61 9.87
C VAL A 170 0.31 -5.99 10.47
N ARG A 171 1.04 -5.22 9.66
CA ARG A 171 2.26 -4.52 10.08
C ARG A 171 2.07 -3.02 10.00
N LEU A 172 2.54 -2.29 11.01
CA LEU A 172 2.55 -0.83 11.01
C LEU A 172 3.89 -0.31 10.49
N CYS A 173 3.83 0.68 9.62
CA CYS A 173 5.00 1.35 9.05
C CYS A 173 4.92 2.85 9.35
N PRO A 174 5.54 3.33 10.44
CA PRO A 174 5.63 4.76 10.75
C PRO A 174 6.53 5.49 9.75
N SER A 175 6.30 6.80 9.61
CA SER A 175 7.11 7.63 8.70
C SER A 175 8.58 7.68 9.12
N VAL A 176 9.45 7.85 8.14
CA VAL A 176 10.82 8.35 8.39
C VAL A 176 10.69 9.84 8.67
N SER A 177 11.21 10.27 9.80
CA SER A 177 11.31 11.68 10.21
C SER A 177 12.12 12.47 9.19
#